data_9dfbce48507143b555feab3037dc9c3d
#
_entry.id   9dfbce48507143b555feab3037dc9c3d
#
_cell.length_a   1.000
_cell.length_b   1.000
_cell.length_c   1.000
_cell.angle_alpha   90.00
_cell.angle_beta   90.00
_cell.angle_gamma   90.00
#
_symmetry.space_group_name_H-M   'P 1'
#
loop_
_entity.id
_entity.type
_entity.pdbx_description
1 polymer ?
#
loop_
_entity_poly.entity_id
_entity_poly.type
_entity_poly.pdbx_seq_one_letter_code
_entity_poly.pdbx_strand_id
1 'polypeptide(L)'
;HTGLAYLVQERNLLREIVPEILALVPEVSRWRLTLTGDIPATVNTLEARAEGEGYTTSRGAGHVGGVSLPRDDGSFDIVLGARLLVDPPGDYDDLDGLVEAAIKTGRHLARHEAGHVLLRLRDEDGDSYRDHPQLTPSAAAWTHTVAAYMDDFRIERHTRMHTPPEFSHLEGLGDAITHLSRELTAAKSSWREDLDAAAHRNDVAIGGFIRVIAYLASELGLDQNGNPVAPRVEPEKWDRYLGTIWPLWSSAFHKLRPVDEAMSQIELADVLGELCELTCNWSSAIGYERGVTDDARTYAFWTQESY
;
A
#
# COMPACT_ATOMS: atom_id res chain seq x y z
N HIS A 1 4.25 6.54 -25.29
CA HIS A 1 4.90 5.43 -25.98
C HIS A 1 6.39 5.70 -26.32
N THR A 2 6.78 6.92 -26.76
CA THR A 2 8.13 7.22 -27.21
C THR A 2 9.16 7.14 -26.06
N GLY A 3 8.85 7.68 -24.89
CA GLY A 3 9.75 7.63 -23.72
C GLY A 3 10.01 6.21 -23.22
N LEU A 4 8.97 5.37 -23.07
CA LEU A 4 9.14 3.99 -22.65
C LEU A 4 9.94 3.17 -23.69
N ALA A 5 9.67 3.37 -25.00
CA ALA A 5 10.43 2.71 -26.06
C ALA A 5 11.91 3.08 -25.99
N TYR A 6 12.23 4.34 -25.74
CA TYR A 6 13.61 4.81 -25.54
C TYR A 6 14.28 4.12 -24.33
N LEU A 7 13.60 4.08 -23.19
CA LEU A 7 14.15 3.41 -22.00
C LEU A 7 14.41 1.91 -22.25
N VAL A 8 13.49 1.22 -22.92
CA VAL A 8 13.61 -0.22 -23.20
C VAL A 8 14.69 -0.50 -24.26
N GLN A 9 14.69 0.23 -25.38
CA GLN A 9 15.51 -0.10 -26.56
C GLN A 9 16.93 0.51 -26.47
N GLU A 10 17.04 1.76 -26.01
CA GLU A 10 18.29 2.50 -26.01
C GLU A 10 19.00 2.47 -24.64
N ARG A 11 18.23 2.39 -23.55
CA ARG A 11 18.77 2.42 -22.18
C ARG A 11 18.68 1.07 -21.46
N ASN A 12 18.27 0.00 -22.16
CA ASN A 12 18.25 -1.38 -21.67
C ASN A 12 17.46 -1.59 -20.36
N LEU A 13 16.37 -0.85 -20.16
CA LEU A 13 15.56 -0.88 -18.92
C LEU A 13 15.24 -2.33 -18.47
N LEU A 14 14.87 -3.24 -19.39
CA LEU A 14 14.57 -4.63 -19.03
C LEU A 14 15.76 -5.37 -18.40
N ARG A 15 16.97 -5.03 -18.81
CA ARG A 15 18.20 -5.63 -18.25
C ARG A 15 18.43 -5.21 -16.80
N GLU A 16 17.89 -4.06 -16.42
CA GLU A 16 17.97 -3.53 -15.05
C GLU A 16 16.85 -4.05 -14.14
N ILE A 17 15.62 -4.19 -14.67
CA ILE A 17 14.45 -4.55 -13.83
C ILE A 17 14.23 -6.06 -13.71
N VAL A 18 14.53 -6.86 -14.74
CA VAL A 18 14.34 -8.33 -14.69
C VAL A 18 15.14 -9.01 -13.58
N PRO A 19 16.41 -8.66 -13.31
CA PRO A 19 17.16 -9.21 -12.18
C PRO A 19 16.49 -8.97 -10.82
N GLU A 20 15.76 -7.85 -10.66
CA GLU A 20 15.07 -7.53 -9.41
C GLU A 20 13.88 -8.48 -9.15
N ILE A 21 13.20 -8.90 -10.21
CA ILE A 21 12.14 -9.92 -10.11
C ILE A 21 12.76 -11.29 -9.80
N LEU A 22 13.82 -11.66 -10.52
CA LEU A 22 14.51 -12.95 -10.35
C LEU A 22 15.14 -13.10 -8.96
N ALA A 23 15.50 -12.01 -8.30
CA ALA A 23 16.02 -12.04 -6.94
C ALA A 23 15.02 -12.60 -5.91
N LEU A 24 13.72 -12.40 -6.12
CA LEU A 24 12.65 -12.88 -5.25
C LEU A 24 11.92 -14.08 -5.86
N VAL A 25 11.75 -14.13 -7.17
CA VAL A 25 11.03 -15.17 -7.92
C VAL A 25 11.93 -15.71 -9.03
N PRO A 26 12.87 -16.61 -8.71
CA PRO A 26 13.89 -17.07 -9.66
C PRO A 26 13.32 -17.96 -10.79
N GLU A 27 12.16 -18.55 -10.61
CA GLU A 27 11.51 -19.41 -11.60
C GLU A 27 10.78 -18.58 -12.65
N VAL A 28 11.39 -18.42 -13.84
CA VAL A 28 10.88 -17.56 -14.93
C VAL A 28 9.49 -17.97 -15.40
N SER A 29 9.13 -19.24 -15.29
CA SER A 29 7.80 -19.75 -15.66
C SER A 29 6.68 -19.26 -14.74
N ARG A 30 7.03 -18.73 -13.55
CA ARG A 30 6.05 -18.26 -12.57
C ARG A 30 5.56 -16.84 -12.78
N TRP A 31 6.15 -16.09 -13.68
CA TRP A 31 5.73 -14.70 -13.91
C TRP A 31 5.87 -14.24 -15.35
N ARG A 32 5.10 -13.25 -15.70
CA ARG A 32 5.17 -12.50 -16.95
C ARG A 32 5.22 -11.02 -16.65
N LEU A 33 6.18 -10.29 -17.23
CA LEU A 33 6.29 -8.85 -17.07
C LEU A 33 5.59 -8.10 -18.21
N THR A 34 4.75 -7.15 -17.86
CA THR A 34 4.07 -6.22 -18.79
C THR A 34 4.41 -4.78 -18.41
N LEU A 35 4.96 -4.02 -19.35
CA LEU A 35 5.11 -2.57 -19.22
C LEU A 35 3.97 -1.89 -19.97
N THR A 36 3.18 -1.07 -19.30
CA THR A 36 1.98 -0.47 -19.90
C THR A 36 1.87 1.03 -19.66
N GLY A 37 1.34 1.76 -20.64
CA GLY A 37 0.95 3.17 -20.48
C GLY A 37 -0.38 3.36 -19.74
N ASP A 38 -1.17 2.29 -19.57
CA ASP A 38 -2.50 2.31 -18.96
C ASP A 38 -2.70 1.04 -18.12
N ILE A 39 -2.37 1.12 -16.81
CA ILE A 39 -2.57 0.02 -15.87
C ILE A 39 -4.04 -0.39 -15.81
N PRO A 40 -5.03 0.52 -15.61
CA PRO A 40 -6.44 0.15 -15.59
C PRO A 40 -6.89 -0.65 -16.81
N ALA A 41 -6.61 -0.19 -18.01
CA ALA A 41 -7.01 -0.91 -19.23
C ALA A 41 -6.34 -2.28 -19.33
N THR A 42 -5.05 -2.38 -18.94
CA THR A 42 -4.31 -3.64 -18.95
C THR A 42 -4.88 -4.62 -17.94
N VAL A 43 -5.10 -4.21 -16.70
CA VAL A 43 -5.68 -5.06 -15.64
C VAL A 43 -7.08 -5.53 -16.03
N ASN A 44 -7.95 -4.61 -16.48
CA ASN A 44 -9.31 -4.97 -16.91
C ASN A 44 -9.30 -5.99 -18.04
N THR A 45 -8.33 -5.89 -18.95
CA THR A 45 -8.17 -6.87 -20.04
C THR A 45 -7.70 -8.24 -19.52
N LEU A 46 -6.69 -8.26 -18.63
CA LEU A 46 -6.12 -9.48 -18.07
C LEU A 46 -7.13 -10.26 -17.20
N GLU A 47 -7.94 -9.53 -16.44
CA GLU A 47 -8.96 -10.11 -15.54
C GLU A 47 -10.35 -10.24 -16.20
N ALA A 48 -10.49 -9.91 -17.49
CA ALA A 48 -11.77 -9.93 -18.22
C ALA A 48 -12.92 -9.22 -17.47
N ARG A 49 -12.63 -8.07 -16.82
CA ARG A 49 -13.61 -7.32 -16.03
C ARG A 49 -14.71 -6.73 -16.92
N ALA A 50 -15.93 -6.72 -16.40
CA ALA A 50 -17.07 -6.10 -17.06
C ALA A 50 -16.94 -4.57 -17.11
N GLU A 51 -17.63 -3.94 -18.07
CA GLU A 51 -17.73 -2.48 -18.15
C GLU A 51 -18.43 -1.95 -16.87
N GLY A 52 -17.83 -0.96 -16.21
CA GLY A 52 -18.30 -0.39 -14.94
C GLY A 52 -17.73 -1.01 -13.68
N GLU A 53 -17.08 -2.17 -13.75
CA GLU A 53 -16.35 -2.81 -12.63
C GLU A 53 -14.84 -2.59 -12.73
N GLY A 54 -14.44 -1.51 -13.38
CA GLY A 54 -13.07 -1.25 -13.80
C GLY A 54 -12.09 -1.05 -12.64
N TYR A 55 -10.91 -1.62 -12.79
CA TYR A 55 -9.77 -1.35 -11.92
C TYR A 55 -9.39 0.14 -11.99
N THR A 56 -9.00 0.72 -10.86
CA THR A 56 -8.50 2.10 -10.78
C THR A 56 -7.13 2.14 -10.12
N THR A 57 -6.31 3.12 -10.48
CA THR A 57 -5.00 3.34 -9.87
C THR A 57 -5.02 4.36 -8.73
N SER A 58 -6.14 5.05 -8.51
CA SER A 58 -6.29 5.99 -7.39
C SER A 58 -6.48 5.23 -6.08
N ARG A 59 -5.65 5.54 -5.10
CA ARG A 59 -5.67 4.94 -3.76
C ARG A 59 -5.57 6.03 -2.70
N GLY A 60 -6.58 6.90 -2.66
CA GLY A 60 -6.55 8.06 -1.77
C GLY A 60 -5.44 9.03 -2.15
N ALA A 61 -4.47 9.26 -1.26
CA ALA A 61 -3.36 10.19 -1.47
C ALA A 61 -2.23 9.62 -2.36
N GLY A 62 -2.39 8.45 -2.98
CA GLY A 62 -1.34 7.85 -3.79
C GLY A 62 -1.83 7.23 -5.09
N HIS A 63 -0.88 6.86 -5.93
CA HIS A 63 -1.11 6.15 -7.18
C HIS A 63 -0.44 4.77 -7.16
N VAL A 64 -1.05 3.81 -7.84
CA VAL A 64 -0.47 2.49 -8.07
C VAL A 64 0.54 2.59 -9.21
N GLY A 65 1.78 2.19 -8.94
CA GLY A 65 2.87 2.17 -9.93
C GLY A 65 3.01 0.82 -10.63
N GLY A 66 2.54 -0.24 -9.99
CA GLY A 66 2.53 -1.61 -10.50
C GLY A 66 1.40 -2.42 -9.89
N VAL A 67 1.21 -3.63 -10.35
CA VAL A 67 0.30 -4.63 -9.78
C VAL A 67 0.71 -6.04 -10.20
N SER A 68 0.60 -7.00 -9.29
CA SER A 68 0.79 -8.42 -9.56
C SER A 68 -0.54 -9.17 -9.47
N LEU A 69 -0.89 -9.85 -10.57
CA LEU A 69 -2.17 -10.53 -10.76
C LEU A 69 -1.95 -12.05 -10.86
N PRO A 70 -2.67 -12.86 -10.05
CA PRO A 70 -2.62 -14.31 -10.19
C PRO A 70 -3.30 -14.75 -11.50
N ARG A 71 -2.83 -15.88 -12.06
CA ARG A 71 -3.38 -16.53 -13.23
C ARG A 71 -3.87 -17.94 -12.89
N ASP A 72 -4.78 -18.47 -13.72
CA ASP A 72 -5.34 -19.81 -13.52
C ASP A 72 -4.30 -20.93 -13.58
N ASP A 73 -3.17 -20.69 -14.26
CA ASP A 73 -2.06 -21.66 -14.37
C ASP A 73 -1.08 -21.62 -13.19
N GLY A 74 -1.37 -20.81 -12.17
CA GLY A 74 -0.53 -20.63 -10.99
C GLY A 74 0.69 -19.73 -11.22
N SER A 75 0.79 -19.07 -12.38
CA SER A 75 1.75 -18.00 -12.65
C SER A 75 1.14 -16.63 -12.31
N PHE A 76 1.91 -15.56 -12.52
CA PHE A 76 1.51 -14.18 -12.21
C PHE A 76 1.82 -13.25 -13.36
N ASP A 77 0.93 -12.29 -13.61
CA ASP A 77 1.24 -11.12 -14.43
C ASP A 77 1.75 -9.99 -13.52
N ILE A 78 2.98 -9.54 -13.72
CA ILE A 78 3.57 -8.34 -13.11
C ILE A 78 3.39 -7.21 -14.10
N VAL A 79 2.55 -6.23 -13.77
CA VAL A 79 2.22 -5.09 -14.62
C VAL A 79 2.86 -3.83 -14.02
N LEU A 80 3.77 -3.17 -14.75
CA LEU A 80 4.38 -1.91 -14.33
C LEU A 80 3.91 -0.76 -15.20
N GLY A 81 3.53 0.34 -14.57
CA GLY A 81 3.05 1.55 -15.22
C GLY A 81 4.18 2.40 -15.80
N ALA A 82 4.09 2.68 -17.09
CA ALA A 82 5.08 3.50 -17.78
C ALA A 82 5.14 4.94 -17.26
N ARG A 83 4.07 5.46 -16.64
CA ARG A 83 4.04 6.85 -16.15
C ARG A 83 5.20 7.15 -15.20
N LEU A 84 5.35 6.35 -14.16
CA LEU A 84 6.44 6.52 -13.18
C LEU A 84 7.84 6.20 -13.75
N LEU A 85 7.90 5.51 -14.89
CA LEU A 85 9.16 5.22 -15.57
C LEU A 85 9.59 6.35 -16.52
N VAL A 86 8.64 7.07 -17.13
CA VAL A 86 8.93 8.16 -18.07
C VAL A 86 8.88 9.54 -17.43
N ASP A 87 8.27 9.65 -16.27
CA ASP A 87 8.11 10.85 -15.46
C ASP A 87 8.26 10.47 -13.97
N PRO A 88 9.46 10.01 -13.57
CA PRO A 88 9.73 9.64 -12.18
C PRO A 88 9.63 10.88 -11.27
N PRO A 89 9.24 10.71 -9.99
CA PRO A 89 9.21 11.81 -9.04
C PRO A 89 10.59 12.45 -8.87
N GLY A 90 10.63 13.79 -8.80
CA GLY A 90 11.83 14.59 -8.60
C GLY A 90 12.06 15.62 -9.70
N ASP A 91 13.02 16.50 -9.48
CA ASP A 91 13.47 17.49 -10.45
C ASP A 91 14.82 17.03 -11.04
N TYR A 92 14.94 17.03 -12.36
CA TYR A 92 16.12 16.53 -13.07
C TYR A 92 16.65 17.59 -14.03
N ASP A 93 17.94 17.90 -13.93
CA ASP A 93 18.57 18.95 -14.73
C ASP A 93 18.82 18.53 -16.18
N ASP A 94 18.93 17.21 -16.43
CA ASP A 94 19.22 16.67 -17.74
C ASP A 94 18.57 15.29 -18.01
N LEU A 95 18.71 14.83 -19.25
CA LEU A 95 18.13 13.54 -19.69
C LEU A 95 18.79 12.34 -19.00
N ASP A 96 20.09 12.40 -18.69
CA ASP A 96 20.79 11.27 -18.07
C ASP A 96 20.34 11.10 -16.62
N GLY A 97 20.17 12.18 -15.85
CA GLY A 97 19.58 12.16 -14.51
C GLY A 97 18.14 11.62 -14.52
N LEU A 98 17.31 12.06 -15.47
CA LEU A 98 15.95 11.54 -15.65
C LEU A 98 15.96 10.02 -15.94
N VAL A 99 16.85 9.56 -16.80
CA VAL A 99 16.98 8.14 -17.13
C VAL A 99 17.47 7.31 -15.93
N GLU A 100 18.41 7.81 -15.16
CA GLU A 100 18.88 7.14 -13.95
C GLU A 100 17.74 6.98 -12.93
N ALA A 101 16.98 8.04 -12.70
CA ALA A 101 15.79 8.00 -11.82
C ALA A 101 14.72 7.03 -12.34
N ALA A 102 14.48 7.02 -13.66
CA ALA A 102 13.56 6.07 -14.30
C ALA A 102 13.99 4.61 -14.08
N ILE A 103 15.28 4.30 -14.20
CA ILE A 103 15.83 2.97 -13.95
C ILE A 103 15.71 2.60 -12.46
N LYS A 104 16.08 3.48 -11.54
CA LYS A 104 15.95 3.26 -10.09
C LYS A 104 14.48 3.00 -9.70
N THR A 105 13.56 3.82 -10.20
CA THR A 105 12.11 3.64 -9.99
C THR A 105 11.64 2.29 -10.56
N GLY A 106 12.09 1.93 -11.77
CA GLY A 106 11.75 0.65 -12.38
C GLY A 106 12.25 -0.56 -11.59
N ARG A 107 13.47 -0.51 -11.08
CA ARG A 107 14.04 -1.55 -10.21
C ARG A 107 13.24 -1.68 -8.91
N HIS A 108 12.94 -0.55 -8.27
CA HIS A 108 12.13 -0.52 -7.05
C HIS A 108 10.74 -1.15 -7.28
N LEU A 109 10.01 -0.70 -8.30
CA LEU A 109 8.68 -1.24 -8.62
C LEU A 109 8.74 -2.73 -8.98
N ALA A 110 9.71 -3.16 -9.78
CA ALA A 110 9.86 -4.56 -10.18
C ALA A 110 10.11 -5.47 -8.96
N ARG A 111 10.95 -5.06 -8.02
CA ARG A 111 11.21 -5.80 -6.79
C ARG A 111 9.98 -5.79 -5.87
N HIS A 112 9.29 -4.65 -5.76
CA HIS A 112 8.06 -4.52 -4.98
C HIS A 112 6.98 -5.50 -5.49
N GLU A 113 6.69 -5.49 -6.78
CA GLU A 113 5.68 -6.39 -7.35
C GLU A 113 6.08 -7.88 -7.28
N ALA A 114 7.38 -8.17 -7.40
CA ALA A 114 7.88 -9.52 -7.18
C ALA A 114 7.72 -9.97 -5.72
N GLY A 115 7.75 -9.05 -4.77
CA GLY A 115 7.47 -9.30 -3.36
C GLY A 115 6.04 -9.83 -3.15
N HIS A 116 5.04 -9.24 -3.78
CA HIS A 116 3.66 -9.74 -3.75
C HIS A 116 3.55 -11.16 -4.33
N VAL A 117 4.27 -11.44 -5.42
CA VAL A 117 4.32 -12.79 -5.98
C VAL A 117 4.93 -13.78 -5.00
N LEU A 118 6.04 -13.41 -4.35
CA LEU A 118 6.71 -14.27 -3.37
C LEU A 118 5.83 -14.58 -2.16
N LEU A 119 5.12 -13.58 -1.60
CA LEU A 119 4.19 -13.80 -0.49
C LEU A 119 3.09 -14.81 -0.88
N ARG A 120 2.48 -14.66 -2.05
CA ARG A 120 1.46 -15.59 -2.55
C ARG A 120 2.00 -17.00 -2.78
N LEU A 121 3.22 -17.14 -3.33
CA LEU A 121 3.86 -18.44 -3.52
C LEU A 121 4.19 -19.18 -2.20
N ARG A 122 4.26 -18.45 -1.08
CA ARG A 122 4.51 -18.97 0.26
C ARG A 122 3.27 -19.11 1.13
N ASP A 123 2.09 -18.76 0.62
CA ASP A 123 0.85 -18.62 1.41
C ASP A 123 1.03 -17.68 2.63
N GLU A 124 1.76 -16.58 2.42
CA GLU A 124 2.05 -15.54 3.42
C GLU A 124 1.41 -14.20 3.07
N ASP A 125 0.57 -14.13 2.03
CA ASP A 125 -0.20 -12.94 1.66
C ASP A 125 -1.47 -12.78 2.52
N GLY A 126 -2.03 -11.58 2.53
CA GLY A 126 -3.18 -11.24 3.37
C GLY A 126 -4.37 -12.19 3.23
N ASP A 127 -4.60 -12.75 2.04
CA ASP A 127 -5.70 -13.70 1.81
C ASP A 127 -5.49 -15.02 2.57
N SER A 128 -4.25 -15.40 2.86
CA SER A 128 -3.88 -16.66 3.51
C SER A 128 -4.08 -16.67 5.03
N TYR A 129 -4.05 -15.50 5.70
CA TYR A 129 -4.08 -15.43 7.17
C TYR A 129 -5.13 -14.48 7.76
N ARG A 130 -5.82 -13.67 6.95
CA ARG A 130 -6.74 -12.62 7.44
C ARG A 130 -7.94 -13.12 8.24
N ASP A 131 -8.35 -14.37 8.04
CA ASP A 131 -9.49 -14.96 8.71
C ASP A 131 -9.12 -15.69 10.02
N HIS A 132 -7.82 -15.74 10.39
CA HIS A 132 -7.32 -16.45 11.57
C HIS A 132 -7.47 -15.67 12.88
N PRO A 133 -7.34 -14.31 12.94
CA PRO A 133 -7.39 -13.59 14.20
C PRO A 133 -8.76 -13.69 14.89
N GLN A 134 -8.73 -13.86 16.23
CA GLN A 134 -9.92 -13.74 17.06
C GLN A 134 -10.12 -12.26 17.43
N LEU A 135 -11.00 -11.56 16.73
CA LEU A 135 -11.19 -10.11 16.83
C LEU A 135 -12.58 -9.75 17.33
N THR A 136 -12.70 -8.56 17.93
CA THR A 136 -14.00 -7.91 18.09
C THR A 136 -14.62 -7.64 16.72
N PRO A 137 -15.97 -7.63 16.60
CA PRO A 137 -16.61 -7.34 15.30
C PRO A 137 -16.17 -6.03 14.67
N SER A 138 -15.90 -5.01 15.47
CA SER A 138 -15.42 -3.70 14.99
C SER A 138 -13.99 -3.75 14.46
N ALA A 139 -13.09 -4.47 15.13
CA ALA A 139 -11.72 -4.66 14.65
C ALA A 139 -11.68 -5.57 13.42
N ALA A 140 -12.51 -6.61 13.36
CA ALA A 140 -12.64 -7.50 12.22
C ALA A 140 -13.02 -6.78 10.91
N ALA A 141 -13.72 -5.65 11.00
CA ALA A 141 -14.05 -4.84 9.82
C ALA A 141 -12.80 -4.30 9.08
N TRP A 142 -11.63 -4.30 9.73
CA TRP A 142 -10.38 -3.77 9.17
C TRP A 142 -9.44 -4.85 8.63
N THR A 143 -9.72 -6.14 8.83
CA THR A 143 -8.78 -7.24 8.49
C THR A 143 -8.31 -7.21 7.04
N HIS A 144 -9.23 -7.07 6.09
CA HIS A 144 -8.87 -7.03 4.66
C HIS A 144 -7.94 -5.86 4.32
N THR A 145 -8.25 -4.67 4.85
CA THR A 145 -7.48 -3.46 4.60
C THR A 145 -6.09 -3.53 5.24
N VAL A 146 -6.03 -3.93 6.51
CA VAL A 146 -4.77 -3.98 7.26
C VAL A 146 -3.86 -5.09 6.73
N ALA A 147 -4.40 -6.28 6.42
CA ALA A 147 -3.63 -7.38 5.85
C ALA A 147 -2.90 -6.98 4.56
N ALA A 148 -3.59 -6.29 3.65
CA ALA A 148 -2.98 -5.80 2.42
C ALA A 148 -1.79 -4.85 2.69
N TYR A 149 -1.86 -4.02 3.72
CA TYR A 149 -0.76 -3.09 4.05
C TYR A 149 0.33 -3.69 4.94
N MET A 150 0.07 -4.82 5.58
CA MET A 150 1.12 -5.66 6.17
C MET A 150 2.01 -6.26 5.07
N ASP A 151 1.40 -6.74 3.99
CA ASP A 151 2.12 -7.22 2.80
C ASP A 151 2.99 -6.09 2.21
N ASP A 152 2.39 -4.94 1.96
CA ASP A 152 3.10 -3.74 1.47
C ASP A 152 4.27 -3.35 2.38
N PHE A 153 4.09 -3.35 3.71
CA PHE A 153 5.17 -3.04 4.65
C PHE A 153 6.35 -4.01 4.56
N ARG A 154 6.08 -5.33 4.53
CA ARG A 154 7.11 -6.37 4.44
C ARG A 154 7.92 -6.23 3.15
N ILE A 155 7.20 -6.00 2.05
CA ILE A 155 7.77 -5.83 0.72
C ILE A 155 8.58 -4.55 0.65
N GLU A 156 8.01 -3.43 1.06
CA GLU A 156 8.66 -2.12 0.98
C GLU A 156 9.91 -2.06 1.85
N ARG A 157 9.87 -2.63 3.06
CA ARG A 157 11.03 -2.74 3.94
C ARG A 157 12.20 -3.46 3.26
N HIS A 158 11.95 -4.58 2.59
CA HIS A 158 12.97 -5.31 1.82
C HIS A 158 13.41 -4.52 0.59
N THR A 159 12.45 -3.98 -0.16
CA THR A 159 12.72 -3.28 -1.42
C THR A 159 13.60 -2.05 -1.19
N ARG A 160 13.34 -1.25 -0.16
CA ARG A 160 14.15 -0.07 0.18
C ARG A 160 15.59 -0.40 0.58
N MET A 161 15.83 -1.56 1.19
CA MET A 161 17.19 -2.02 1.51
C MET A 161 18.02 -2.36 0.26
N HIS A 162 17.39 -2.80 -0.82
CA HIS A 162 18.07 -3.29 -2.01
C HIS A 162 17.99 -2.35 -3.21
N THR A 163 16.86 -1.69 -3.36
CA THR A 163 16.57 -0.76 -4.46
C THR A 163 15.86 0.48 -3.89
N PRO A 164 16.59 1.33 -3.12
CA PRO A 164 15.99 2.51 -2.52
C PRO A 164 15.42 3.42 -3.61
N PRO A 165 14.16 3.91 -3.46
CA PRO A 165 13.56 4.82 -4.42
C PRO A 165 14.17 6.22 -4.29
N GLU A 166 14.02 7.05 -5.34
CA GLU A 166 14.42 8.45 -5.32
C GLU A 166 13.45 9.35 -4.52
N PHE A 167 12.28 8.83 -4.17
CA PHE A 167 11.25 9.59 -3.43
C PHE A 167 11.17 9.16 -1.96
N SER A 168 10.69 10.07 -1.12
CA SER A 168 10.38 9.82 0.28
C SER A 168 8.87 9.83 0.51
N HIS A 169 8.38 8.88 1.28
CA HIS A 169 6.96 8.88 1.70
C HIS A 169 6.64 10.04 2.67
N LEU A 170 7.67 10.63 3.28
CA LEU A 170 7.53 11.84 4.10
C LEU A 170 7.01 13.04 3.29
N GLU A 171 7.39 13.16 2.02
CA GLU A 171 7.00 14.29 1.17
C GLU A 171 5.48 14.33 0.94
N GLY A 172 4.84 13.16 0.83
CA GLY A 172 3.39 13.06 0.66
C GLY A 172 2.56 13.03 1.94
N LEU A 173 3.20 13.01 3.12
CA LEU A 173 2.49 12.79 4.39
C LEU A 173 1.51 13.92 4.73
N GLY A 174 1.88 15.17 4.52
CA GLY A 174 1.01 16.33 4.73
C GLY A 174 -0.24 16.30 3.85
N ASP A 175 -0.06 15.92 2.58
CA ASP A 175 -1.16 15.75 1.64
C ASP A 175 -2.07 14.58 2.03
N ALA A 176 -1.50 13.48 2.53
CA ALA A 176 -2.27 12.33 3.02
C ALA A 176 -3.15 12.70 4.24
N ILE A 177 -2.62 13.45 5.21
CA ILE A 177 -3.36 13.96 6.36
C ILE A 177 -4.49 14.90 5.90
N THR A 178 -4.19 15.81 4.98
CA THR A 178 -5.16 16.75 4.42
C THR A 178 -6.26 16.02 3.66
N HIS A 179 -5.90 15.01 2.87
CA HIS A 179 -6.86 14.16 2.14
C HIS A 179 -7.79 13.44 3.12
N LEU A 180 -7.25 12.76 4.13
CA LEU A 180 -8.04 12.08 5.16
C LEU A 180 -9.04 13.04 5.82
N SER A 181 -8.57 14.17 6.31
CA SER A 181 -9.39 15.20 6.96
C SER A 181 -10.54 15.68 6.07
N ARG A 182 -10.27 15.91 4.79
CA ARG A 182 -11.27 16.34 3.80
C ARG A 182 -12.32 15.25 3.55
N GLU A 183 -11.90 14.00 3.37
CA GLU A 183 -12.81 12.89 3.08
C GLU A 183 -13.70 12.55 4.28
N LEU A 184 -13.15 12.58 5.51
CA LEU A 184 -13.94 12.43 6.74
C LEU A 184 -15.01 13.53 6.88
N THR A 185 -14.63 14.79 6.61
CA THR A 185 -15.56 15.94 6.64
C THR A 185 -16.65 15.81 5.57
N ALA A 186 -16.28 15.41 4.35
CA ALA A 186 -17.23 15.24 3.25
C ALA A 186 -18.21 14.09 3.52
N ALA A 187 -17.74 12.96 4.03
CA ALA A 187 -18.60 11.84 4.42
C ALA A 187 -19.55 12.24 5.54
N LYS A 188 -19.07 12.94 6.58
CA LYS A 188 -19.91 13.49 7.65
C LYS A 188 -21.00 14.42 7.14
N SER A 189 -20.74 15.21 6.11
CA SER A 189 -21.74 16.13 5.57
C SER A 189 -22.83 15.43 4.75
N SER A 190 -22.51 14.30 4.11
CA SER A 190 -23.40 13.58 3.18
C SER A 190 -24.09 12.33 3.77
N TRP A 191 -23.77 11.88 4.97
CA TRP A 191 -24.25 10.60 5.51
C TRP A 191 -25.78 10.47 5.60
N ARG A 192 -26.50 11.62 5.75
CA ARG A 192 -27.99 11.61 5.81
C ARG A 192 -28.63 11.36 4.44
N GLU A 193 -27.89 11.62 3.37
CA GLU A 193 -28.34 11.38 2.00
C GLU A 193 -28.08 9.94 1.58
N ASP A 194 -26.89 9.43 1.90
CA ASP A 194 -26.47 8.06 1.60
C ASP A 194 -25.41 7.60 2.63
N LEU A 195 -25.86 6.81 3.61
CA LEU A 195 -25.00 6.30 4.67
C LEU A 195 -23.94 5.33 4.14
N ASP A 196 -24.30 4.47 3.19
CA ASP A 196 -23.40 3.43 2.68
C ASP A 196 -22.28 4.09 1.85
N ALA A 197 -22.61 5.05 1.00
CA ALA A 197 -21.60 5.81 0.25
C ALA A 197 -20.70 6.63 1.17
N ALA A 198 -21.23 7.25 2.23
CA ALA A 198 -20.45 8.01 3.21
C ALA A 198 -19.50 7.09 4.02
N ALA A 199 -19.99 5.93 4.48
CA ALA A 199 -19.18 4.94 5.17
C ALA A 199 -18.06 4.40 4.25
N HIS A 200 -18.40 4.01 3.04
CA HIS A 200 -17.42 3.56 2.05
C HIS A 200 -16.34 4.61 1.78
N ARG A 201 -16.72 5.89 1.65
CA ARG A 201 -15.78 7.00 1.47
C ARG A 201 -14.76 7.07 2.61
N ASN A 202 -15.23 6.95 3.86
CA ASN A 202 -14.34 6.92 5.02
C ASN A 202 -13.42 5.72 5.03
N ASP A 203 -13.96 4.53 4.75
CA ASP A 203 -13.16 3.29 4.73
C ASP A 203 -12.03 3.37 3.70
N VAL A 204 -12.31 3.91 2.52
CA VAL A 204 -11.30 4.14 1.47
C VAL A 204 -10.26 5.16 1.93
N ALA A 205 -10.69 6.27 2.56
CA ALA A 205 -9.77 7.30 3.03
C ALA A 205 -8.87 6.80 4.17
N ILE A 206 -9.46 6.11 5.15
CA ILE A 206 -8.74 5.49 6.27
C ILE A 206 -7.78 4.41 5.75
N GLY A 207 -8.25 3.53 4.88
CA GLY A 207 -7.40 2.50 4.27
C GLY A 207 -6.21 3.13 3.52
N GLY A 208 -6.45 4.13 2.68
CA GLY A 208 -5.38 4.86 2.00
C GLY A 208 -4.39 5.50 2.96
N PHE A 209 -4.85 5.97 4.12
CA PHE A 209 -3.98 6.55 5.14
C PHE A 209 -3.14 5.50 5.88
N ILE A 210 -3.73 4.34 6.24
CA ILE A 210 -2.98 3.22 6.85
C ILE A 210 -1.86 2.75 5.92
N ARG A 211 -2.09 2.72 4.61
CA ARG A 211 -1.05 2.43 3.62
C ARG A 211 0.12 3.40 3.72
N VAL A 212 -0.17 4.71 3.76
CA VAL A 212 0.88 5.74 3.92
C VAL A 212 1.68 5.51 5.19
N ILE A 213 1.01 5.12 6.29
CA ILE A 213 1.69 4.80 7.56
C ILE A 213 2.57 3.56 7.44
N ALA A 214 2.12 2.51 6.76
CA ALA A 214 2.91 1.30 6.53
C ALA A 214 4.20 1.62 5.75
N TYR A 215 4.08 2.37 4.67
CA TYR A 215 5.24 2.81 3.88
C TYR A 215 6.16 3.74 4.69
N LEU A 216 5.61 4.68 5.45
CA LEU A 216 6.38 5.58 6.29
C LEU A 216 7.13 4.81 7.38
N ALA A 217 6.51 3.82 8.01
CA ALA A 217 7.15 2.96 9.01
C ALA A 217 8.30 2.16 8.40
N SER A 218 8.15 1.65 7.16
CA SER A 218 9.23 0.96 6.46
C SER A 218 10.42 1.86 6.12
N GLU A 219 10.16 3.15 5.87
CA GLU A 219 11.19 4.15 5.55
C GLU A 219 11.94 4.66 6.77
N LEU A 220 11.22 5.03 7.83
CA LEU A 220 11.83 5.63 9.01
C LEU A 220 12.51 4.61 9.93
N GLY A 221 11.97 3.38 9.98
CA GLY A 221 12.55 2.29 10.76
C GLY A 221 12.50 2.50 12.27
N LEU A 222 13.40 1.79 12.94
CA LEU A 222 13.62 1.87 14.37
C LEU A 222 14.98 2.49 14.67
N ASP A 223 15.10 3.17 15.81
CA ASP A 223 16.38 3.65 16.33
C ASP A 223 17.25 2.50 16.89
N GLN A 224 18.46 2.81 17.33
CA GLN A 224 19.40 1.83 17.90
C GLN A 224 18.89 1.16 19.19
N ASN A 225 17.85 1.68 19.82
CA ASN A 225 17.21 1.12 21.01
C ASN A 225 15.93 0.33 20.68
N GLY A 226 15.56 0.24 19.37
CA GLY A 226 14.35 -0.41 18.92
C GLY A 226 13.09 0.44 19.02
N ASN A 227 13.20 1.74 19.23
CA ASN A 227 12.04 2.63 19.26
C ASN A 227 11.72 3.16 17.86
N PRO A 228 10.43 3.34 17.51
CA PRO A 228 10.01 3.94 16.25
C PRO A 228 10.59 5.34 16.06
N VAL A 229 11.20 5.57 14.90
CA VAL A 229 11.67 6.90 14.51
C VAL A 229 10.48 7.73 14.02
N ALA A 230 10.30 8.93 14.56
CA ALA A 230 9.31 9.89 14.09
C ALA A 230 9.89 10.79 12.98
N PRO A 231 9.04 11.40 12.13
CA PRO A 231 9.47 12.41 11.19
C PRO A 231 10.19 13.56 11.90
N ARG A 232 11.29 14.06 11.30
CA ARG A 232 12.03 15.22 11.87
C ARG A 232 11.21 16.50 11.82
N VAL A 233 10.36 16.62 10.83
CA VAL A 233 9.42 17.74 10.66
C VAL A 233 8.03 17.13 10.59
N GLU A 234 7.23 17.42 11.60
CA GLU A 234 5.86 16.97 11.69
C GLU A 234 4.97 17.86 10.82
N PRO A 235 4.16 17.29 9.93
CA PRO A 235 3.24 18.08 9.12
C PRO A 235 2.09 18.64 9.96
N GLU A 236 1.35 19.60 9.38
CA GLU A 236 0.15 20.15 10.01
C GLU A 236 -0.84 19.01 10.37
N LYS A 237 -1.46 19.11 11.54
CA LYS A 237 -2.38 18.12 12.11
C LYS A 237 -1.75 16.74 12.44
N TRP A 238 -0.42 16.63 12.49
CA TRP A 238 0.26 15.41 12.92
C TRP A 238 -0.26 14.92 14.28
N ASP A 239 -0.25 15.79 15.29
CA ASP A 239 -0.70 15.45 16.66
C ASP A 239 -2.14 14.93 16.69
N ARG A 240 -3.00 15.49 15.84
CA ARG A 240 -4.41 15.11 15.79
C ARG A 240 -4.60 13.69 15.23
N TYR A 241 -3.84 13.30 14.21
CA TYR A 241 -4.07 12.05 13.49
C TYR A 241 -3.03 10.98 13.80
N LEU A 242 -1.79 11.34 14.12
CA LEU A 242 -0.68 10.39 14.24
C LEU A 242 0.09 10.47 15.53
N GLY A 243 0.21 11.62 16.17
CA GLY A 243 1.17 11.85 17.28
C GLY A 243 1.12 10.79 18.37
N THR A 244 -0.08 10.39 18.81
CA THR A 244 -0.24 9.37 19.86
C THR A 244 -0.20 7.94 19.35
N ILE A 245 -0.61 7.68 18.10
CA ILE A 245 -0.73 6.33 17.57
C ILE A 245 0.52 5.87 16.81
N TRP A 246 1.32 6.80 16.30
CA TRP A 246 2.51 6.51 15.51
C TRP A 246 3.47 5.51 16.16
N PRO A 247 3.88 5.69 17.44
CA PRO A 247 4.79 4.72 18.07
C PRO A 247 4.19 3.32 18.16
N LEU A 248 2.88 3.20 18.37
CA LEU A 248 2.19 1.92 18.48
C LEU A 248 2.10 1.22 17.13
N TRP A 249 1.65 1.91 16.10
CA TRP A 249 1.57 1.34 14.76
C TRP A 249 2.94 0.98 14.20
N SER A 250 3.91 1.90 14.29
CA SER A 250 5.26 1.63 13.80
C SER A 250 5.87 0.42 14.52
N SER A 251 5.71 0.31 15.86
CA SER A 251 6.18 -0.87 16.60
C SER A 251 5.49 -2.15 16.16
N ALA A 252 4.17 -2.12 15.92
CA ALA A 252 3.41 -3.29 15.47
C ALA A 252 3.86 -3.73 14.07
N PHE A 253 3.98 -2.80 13.13
CA PHE A 253 4.51 -3.11 11.79
C PHE A 253 5.92 -3.71 11.84
N HIS A 254 6.80 -3.23 12.73
CA HIS A 254 8.17 -3.74 12.83
C HIS A 254 8.30 -5.13 13.46
N LYS A 255 7.21 -5.74 13.95
CA LYS A 255 7.16 -7.18 14.27
C LYS A 255 7.16 -8.04 13.03
N LEU A 256 6.76 -7.48 11.88
CA LEU A 256 6.81 -8.13 10.59
C LEU A 256 8.25 -8.20 10.08
N ARG A 257 8.65 -9.38 9.62
CA ARG A 257 9.94 -9.58 8.95
C ARG A 257 9.86 -9.10 7.49
N PRO A 258 10.98 -8.66 6.88
CA PRO A 258 11.04 -8.37 5.45
C PRO A 258 10.55 -9.56 4.61
N VAL A 259 10.12 -9.31 3.38
CA VAL A 259 9.47 -10.33 2.53
C VAL A 259 10.37 -11.53 2.20
N ASP A 260 11.68 -11.40 2.21
CA ASP A 260 12.64 -12.50 2.01
C ASP A 260 12.76 -13.43 3.23
N GLU A 261 12.35 -12.99 4.40
CA GLU A 261 12.27 -13.78 5.63
C GLU A 261 10.86 -14.34 5.82
N ALA A 262 10.72 -15.68 5.81
CA ALA A 262 9.43 -16.32 5.96
C ALA A 262 8.82 -16.12 7.36
N MET A 263 7.49 -16.01 7.41
CA MET A 263 6.69 -15.98 8.62
C MET A 263 5.58 -17.04 8.56
N SER A 264 5.24 -17.61 9.72
CA SER A 264 4.07 -18.48 9.79
C SER A 264 2.77 -17.67 9.74
N GLN A 265 1.69 -18.30 9.27
CA GLN A 265 0.36 -17.68 9.26
C GLN A 265 -0.11 -17.27 10.67
N ILE A 266 0.32 -17.97 11.72
CA ILE A 266 0.01 -17.64 13.12
C ILE A 266 0.72 -16.33 13.51
N GLU A 267 2.02 -16.21 13.24
CA GLU A 267 2.76 -14.96 13.52
C GLU A 267 2.15 -13.75 12.75
N LEU A 268 1.76 -13.97 11.49
CA LEU A 268 1.11 -12.93 10.67
C LEU A 268 -0.27 -12.57 11.23
N ALA A 269 -1.08 -13.56 11.63
CA ALA A 269 -2.39 -13.34 12.22
C ALA A 269 -2.32 -12.61 13.56
N ASP A 270 -1.32 -12.87 14.40
CA ASP A 270 -1.12 -12.17 15.67
C ASP A 270 -0.82 -10.68 15.44
N VAL A 271 0.05 -10.35 14.48
CA VAL A 271 0.34 -8.94 14.13
C VAL A 271 -0.88 -8.29 13.48
N LEU A 272 -1.60 -8.99 12.61
CA LEU A 272 -2.84 -8.49 12.01
C LEU A 272 -3.86 -8.14 13.09
N GLY A 273 -4.04 -9.02 14.08
CA GLY A 273 -4.95 -8.78 15.20
C GLY A 273 -4.62 -7.49 15.94
N GLU A 274 -3.35 -7.30 16.30
CA GLU A 274 -2.88 -6.09 16.97
C GLU A 274 -3.12 -4.83 16.13
N LEU A 275 -2.76 -4.86 14.86
CA LEU A 275 -2.95 -3.71 13.95
C LEU A 275 -4.44 -3.39 13.72
N CYS A 276 -5.32 -4.40 13.64
CA CYS A 276 -6.76 -4.18 13.52
C CYS A 276 -7.35 -3.52 14.76
N GLU A 277 -6.96 -3.95 15.97
CA GLU A 277 -7.39 -3.32 17.23
C GLU A 277 -6.86 -1.88 17.33
N LEU A 278 -5.59 -1.64 16.97
CA LEU A 278 -5.02 -0.29 16.91
C LEU A 278 -5.78 0.59 15.92
N THR A 279 -6.13 0.07 14.76
CA THR A 279 -6.88 0.80 13.71
C THR A 279 -8.30 1.14 14.20
N CYS A 280 -8.99 0.20 14.84
CA CYS A 280 -10.32 0.40 15.40
C CYS A 280 -10.29 1.50 16.48
N ASN A 281 -9.37 1.42 17.42
CA ASN A 281 -9.22 2.40 18.50
C ASN A 281 -8.85 3.80 17.97
N TRP A 282 -7.95 3.86 17.00
CA TRP A 282 -7.57 5.11 16.36
C TRP A 282 -8.72 5.73 15.55
N SER A 283 -9.43 4.93 14.77
CA SER A 283 -10.59 5.39 14.00
C SER A 283 -11.63 6.03 14.93
N SER A 284 -11.93 5.40 16.07
CA SER A 284 -12.81 5.96 17.10
C SER A 284 -12.25 7.25 17.70
N ALA A 285 -10.95 7.31 17.98
CA ALA A 285 -10.30 8.50 18.56
C ALA A 285 -10.34 9.71 17.60
N ILE A 286 -10.20 9.50 16.29
CA ILE A 286 -10.36 10.56 15.31
C ILE A 286 -11.83 10.90 15.00
N GLY A 287 -12.77 10.18 15.59
CA GLY A 287 -14.20 10.50 15.55
C GLY A 287 -15.02 9.73 14.52
N TYR A 288 -14.53 8.62 13.99
CA TYR A 288 -15.28 7.72 13.12
C TYR A 288 -15.35 6.33 13.74
N GLU A 289 -16.55 5.89 14.03
CA GLU A 289 -16.82 4.55 14.55
C GLU A 289 -17.53 3.69 13.51
N ARG A 290 -17.03 2.48 13.34
CA ARG A 290 -17.59 1.45 12.47
C ARG A 290 -17.60 0.11 13.21
N GLY A 291 -18.62 -0.67 12.97
CA GLY A 291 -18.70 -2.00 13.55
C GLY A 291 -19.91 -2.78 13.06
N VAL A 292 -20.16 -3.89 13.75
CA VAL A 292 -21.29 -4.77 13.53
C VAL A 292 -22.05 -4.90 14.84
N THR A 293 -23.36 -4.74 14.79
CA THR A 293 -24.25 -4.95 15.93
C THR A 293 -24.42 -6.44 16.23
N ASP A 294 -24.95 -6.79 17.41
CA ASP A 294 -25.18 -8.17 17.82
C ASP A 294 -26.10 -8.94 16.86
N ASP A 295 -26.97 -8.24 16.12
CA ASP A 295 -27.83 -8.81 15.09
C ASP A 295 -27.21 -8.77 13.67
N ALA A 296 -25.89 -8.68 13.59
CA ALA A 296 -25.06 -8.70 12.39
C ALA A 296 -25.32 -7.56 11.39
N ARG A 297 -25.90 -6.44 11.83
CA ARG A 297 -26.00 -5.23 11.00
C ARG A 297 -24.78 -4.37 11.15
N THR A 298 -24.24 -3.89 10.04
CA THR A 298 -23.16 -2.91 10.04
C THR A 298 -23.69 -1.54 10.49
N TYR A 299 -22.86 -0.82 11.23
CA TYR A 299 -23.11 0.59 11.57
C TYR A 299 -21.86 1.43 11.26
N ALA A 300 -22.12 2.70 11.01
CA ALA A 300 -21.09 3.73 10.93
C ALA A 300 -21.64 5.03 11.48
N PHE A 301 -20.86 5.74 12.29
CA PHE A 301 -21.24 7.08 12.75
C PHE A 301 -20.02 7.97 13.02
N TRP A 302 -20.30 9.28 13.03
CA TRP A 302 -19.30 10.33 13.21
C TRP A 302 -19.57 11.04 14.54
N THR A 303 -18.57 11.09 15.40
CA THR A 303 -18.67 11.69 16.74
C THR A 303 -18.23 13.16 16.75
N GLN A 304 -17.60 13.66 15.68
CA GLN A 304 -17.13 15.04 15.54
C GLN A 304 -17.91 15.80 14.46
N GLU A 305 -18.03 17.12 14.62
CA GLU A 305 -18.68 17.99 13.62
C GLU A 305 -17.74 18.39 12.47
N SER A 306 -16.43 18.38 12.70
CA SER A 306 -15.39 18.68 11.70
C SER A 306 -14.12 17.88 11.95
N TYR A 307 -13.39 17.60 10.88
CA TYR A 307 -12.20 16.75 10.85
C TYR A 307 -10.97 17.49 10.31
#